data_3f811b4202a382326b67b801492d41a5
#
_entry.id   3f811b4202a382326b67b801492d41a5
#
_cell.length_a   1.000
_cell.length_b   1.000
_cell.length_c   1.000
_cell.angle_alpha   90.00
_cell.angle_beta   90.00
_cell.angle_gamma   90.00
#
_symmetry.space_group_name_H-M   'P 1'
#
loop_
_entity.id
_entity.type
_entity.pdbx_description
1 polymer ?
#
loop_
_entity_poly.entity_id
_entity_poly.type
_entity_poly.pdbx_seq_one_letter_code
_entity_poly.pdbx_strand_id
1 'polypeptide(L)'
;MKHWLQLTAMTALLGLGTFVHAQPVEVEGQKFDPTVQVAGQTLTLNGVGLRKRAIFKVYVNGLYVPQKSKDAATIINEKGPRRASLRMLRDVDADSFVSAFSDGLRDNLSDAQMVALKPQIDSFNSTLKSIGEAKKGDVINFDYTPEGGTRITVNGQPRGTAIAGHDFYAAVMRIWLGDKPVDEGLKKGLLGG
;
A
#
# COMPACT_ATOMS: atom_id res chain seq x y z
N MET A 1 57.61 54.41 -7.39
CA MET A 1 56.51 53.99 -6.49
C MET A 1 55.59 53.10 -7.34
N LYS A 2 55.71 51.77 -7.18
CA LYS A 2 54.94 50.78 -7.98
C LYS A 2 53.95 50.10 -7.03
N HIS A 3 52.63 50.38 -7.21
CA HIS A 3 51.56 49.69 -6.47
C HIS A 3 51.23 48.37 -7.15
N TRP A 4 51.43 47.25 -6.46
CA TRP A 4 50.92 45.94 -6.87
C TRP A 4 49.50 45.75 -6.34
N LEU A 5 48.56 45.63 -7.23
CA LEU A 5 47.20 45.12 -6.92
C LEU A 5 47.28 43.60 -6.86
N GLN A 6 46.98 43.03 -5.71
CA GLN A 6 46.71 41.60 -5.57
C GLN A 6 45.22 41.35 -5.86
N LEU A 7 44.92 40.64 -6.93
CA LEU A 7 43.59 40.11 -7.19
C LEU A 7 43.45 38.79 -6.41
N THR A 8 42.56 38.79 -5.42
CA THR A 8 42.15 37.57 -4.70
C THR A 8 41.04 36.93 -5.49
N ALA A 9 41.33 35.80 -6.18
CA ALA A 9 40.32 34.98 -6.82
C ALA A 9 39.55 34.15 -5.78
N MET A 10 38.30 34.49 -5.56
CA MET A 10 37.37 33.77 -4.68
C MET A 10 36.74 32.62 -5.46
N THR A 11 37.24 31.39 -5.30
CA THR A 11 36.74 30.21 -5.92
C THR A 11 35.44 29.78 -5.20
N ALA A 12 34.31 30.03 -5.78
CA ALA A 12 33.02 29.52 -5.30
C ALA A 12 32.90 28.00 -5.62
N LEU A 13 33.02 27.15 -4.61
CA LEU A 13 32.68 25.73 -4.71
C LEU A 13 31.18 25.59 -4.79
N LEU A 14 30.65 25.38 -5.99
CA LEU A 14 29.26 24.93 -6.22
C LEU A 14 29.18 23.46 -5.83
N GLY A 15 28.67 23.19 -4.61
CA GLY A 15 28.33 21.85 -4.18
C GLY A 15 27.17 21.30 -5.01
N LEU A 16 27.47 20.45 -6.00
CA LEU A 16 26.47 19.62 -6.70
C LEU A 16 25.92 18.60 -5.70
N GLY A 17 24.81 18.94 -5.06
CA GLY A 17 24.02 17.98 -4.28
C GLY A 17 23.51 16.89 -5.22
N THR A 18 24.09 15.70 -5.16
CA THR A 18 23.55 14.51 -5.83
C THR A 18 22.24 14.13 -5.16
N PHE A 19 21.12 14.41 -5.80
CA PHE A 19 19.84 13.86 -5.40
C PHE A 19 19.89 12.33 -5.63
N VAL A 20 20.10 11.56 -4.58
CA VAL A 20 19.97 10.11 -4.62
C VAL A 20 18.49 9.82 -4.78
N HIS A 21 18.06 9.61 -6.03
CA HIS A 21 16.74 9.06 -6.29
C HIS A 21 16.76 7.59 -5.90
N ALA A 22 15.97 7.24 -4.89
CA ALA A 22 15.77 5.84 -4.54
C ALA A 22 15.20 5.10 -5.76
N GLN A 23 15.82 3.95 -6.10
CA GLN A 23 15.41 3.15 -7.26
C GLN A 23 14.07 2.46 -6.98
N PRO A 24 13.21 2.30 -8.01
CA PRO A 24 12.01 1.47 -7.90
C PRO A 24 12.35 0.04 -7.47
N VAL A 25 11.50 -0.55 -6.63
CA VAL A 25 11.57 -1.97 -6.26
C VAL A 25 10.82 -2.78 -7.29
N GLU A 26 11.43 -3.84 -7.81
CA GLU A 26 10.81 -4.73 -8.80
C GLU A 26 10.65 -6.14 -8.22
N VAL A 27 9.41 -6.67 -8.28
CA VAL A 27 9.07 -8.05 -7.88
C VAL A 27 8.15 -8.63 -8.95
N GLU A 28 8.51 -9.80 -9.50
CA GLU A 28 7.72 -10.48 -10.55
C GLU A 28 7.42 -9.58 -11.77
N GLY A 29 8.38 -8.74 -12.17
CA GLY A 29 8.22 -7.79 -13.26
C GLY A 29 7.33 -6.58 -12.93
N GLN A 30 6.85 -6.45 -11.69
CA GLN A 30 6.03 -5.34 -11.23
C GLN A 30 6.89 -4.30 -10.50
N LYS A 31 6.88 -3.06 -11.00
CA LYS A 31 7.67 -1.95 -10.45
C LYS A 31 6.85 -1.13 -9.46
N PHE A 32 7.46 -0.82 -8.32
CA PHE A 32 6.91 0.03 -7.28
C PHE A 32 7.83 1.22 -7.05
N ASP A 33 7.31 2.41 -7.24
CA ASP A 33 8.05 3.63 -6.98
C ASP A 33 8.40 3.75 -5.49
N PRO A 34 9.52 4.37 -5.11
CA PRO A 34 9.94 4.52 -3.72
C PRO A 34 8.97 5.37 -2.90
N THR A 35 8.20 6.25 -3.56
CA THR A 35 7.19 7.11 -2.94
C THR A 35 5.96 7.22 -3.81
N VAL A 36 4.80 7.51 -3.18
CA VAL A 36 3.53 7.84 -3.87
C VAL A 36 2.84 9.00 -3.18
N GLN A 37 1.95 9.67 -3.89
CA GLN A 37 1.07 10.69 -3.31
C GLN A 37 -0.30 10.09 -2.98
N VAL A 38 -0.77 10.34 -1.76
CA VAL A 38 -2.14 10.01 -1.33
C VAL A 38 -2.73 11.23 -0.64
N ALA A 39 -3.79 11.80 -1.19
CA ALA A 39 -4.44 13.02 -0.70
C ALA A 39 -3.46 14.17 -0.38
N GLY A 40 -2.48 14.39 -1.26
CA GLY A 40 -1.46 15.45 -1.10
C GLY A 40 -0.33 15.14 -0.13
N GLN A 41 -0.31 13.95 0.50
CA GLN A 41 0.77 13.52 1.38
C GLN A 41 1.67 12.51 0.67
N THR A 42 2.98 12.68 0.83
CA THR A 42 3.98 11.73 0.31
C THR A 42 4.09 10.53 1.25
N LEU A 43 3.84 9.34 0.72
CA LEU A 43 4.05 8.07 1.41
C LEU A 43 5.28 7.36 0.87
N THR A 44 5.99 6.67 1.74
CA THR A 44 7.20 5.91 1.40
C THR A 44 6.86 4.42 1.28
N LEU A 45 7.43 3.75 0.30
CA LEU A 45 7.31 2.30 0.14
C LEU A 45 7.95 1.60 1.34
N ASN A 46 7.12 0.92 2.15
CA ASN A 46 7.56 0.13 3.30
C ASN A 46 8.21 -1.17 2.86
N GLY A 47 7.52 -1.88 1.97
CA GLY A 47 7.97 -3.13 1.41
C GLY A 47 7.05 -3.65 0.32
N VAL A 48 7.49 -4.71 -0.34
CA VAL A 48 6.76 -5.37 -1.43
C VAL A 48 6.75 -6.87 -1.20
N GLY A 49 5.58 -7.49 -1.33
CA GLY A 49 5.43 -8.92 -1.13
C GLY A 49 4.59 -9.58 -2.22
N LEU A 50 4.89 -10.85 -2.50
CA LEU A 50 4.18 -11.67 -3.48
C LEU A 50 3.14 -12.55 -2.78
N ARG A 51 1.86 -12.45 -3.20
CA ARG A 51 0.80 -13.38 -2.80
C ARG A 51 0.82 -14.63 -3.64
N LYS A 52 0.98 -15.77 -3.00
CA LYS A 52 0.82 -17.09 -3.62
C LYS A 52 -0.41 -17.80 -3.07
N ARG A 53 -1.09 -18.57 -3.91
CA ARG A 53 -2.12 -19.53 -3.50
C ARG A 53 -1.79 -20.87 -4.16
N ALA A 54 -1.38 -21.83 -3.36
CA ALA A 54 -0.74 -23.05 -3.83
C ALA A 54 0.46 -22.71 -4.77
N ILE A 55 0.46 -23.17 -6.00
CA ILE A 55 1.51 -22.92 -7.00
C ILE A 55 1.31 -21.60 -7.78
N PHE A 56 0.17 -20.93 -7.59
CA PHE A 56 -0.18 -19.77 -8.40
C PHE A 56 0.27 -18.46 -7.77
N LYS A 57 0.95 -17.62 -8.53
CA LYS A 57 1.21 -16.21 -8.20
C LYS A 57 -0.05 -15.40 -8.51
N VAL A 58 -0.63 -14.75 -7.50
CA VAL A 58 -1.92 -14.06 -7.63
C VAL A 58 -1.73 -12.57 -7.87
N TYR A 59 -0.97 -11.91 -7.00
CA TYR A 59 -0.62 -10.49 -7.12
C TYR A 59 0.66 -10.17 -6.37
N VAL A 60 1.26 -9.04 -6.69
CA VAL A 60 2.29 -8.39 -5.88
C VAL A 60 1.64 -7.22 -5.16
N ASN A 61 1.87 -7.08 -3.86
CA ASN A 61 1.37 -5.96 -3.06
C ASN A 61 2.55 -5.08 -2.61
N GLY A 62 2.45 -3.77 -2.84
CA GLY A 62 3.33 -2.75 -2.29
C GLY A 62 2.61 -1.98 -1.19
N LEU A 63 3.23 -1.89 -0.03
CA LEU A 63 2.70 -1.15 1.12
C LEU A 63 3.39 0.19 1.24
N TYR A 64 2.61 1.28 1.26
CA TYR A 64 3.10 2.65 1.44
C TYR A 64 2.59 3.25 2.73
N VAL A 65 3.48 3.84 3.49
CA VAL A 65 3.25 4.39 4.84
C VAL A 65 3.92 5.76 4.98
N PRO A 66 3.48 6.60 5.94
CA PRO A 66 4.16 7.86 6.23
C PRO A 66 5.60 7.64 6.70
N GLN A 67 5.81 6.66 7.57
CA GLN A 67 7.12 6.29 8.11
C GLN A 67 7.29 4.77 8.07
N LYS A 68 8.43 4.30 7.55
CA LYS A 68 8.75 2.87 7.47
C LYS A 68 8.76 2.21 8.84
N SER A 69 8.23 0.99 8.89
CA SER A 69 8.26 0.15 10.08
C SER A 69 8.38 -1.34 9.69
N LYS A 70 9.09 -2.11 10.51
CA LYS A 70 9.12 -3.58 10.43
C LYS A 70 8.12 -4.21 11.39
N ASP A 71 7.49 -3.42 12.23
CA ASP A 71 6.47 -3.86 13.18
C ASP A 71 5.07 -3.76 12.58
N ALA A 72 4.42 -4.91 12.44
CA ALA A 72 3.07 -5.01 11.88
C ALA A 72 2.04 -4.24 12.71
N ALA A 73 2.15 -4.28 14.05
CA ALA A 73 1.20 -3.60 14.93
C ALA A 73 1.28 -2.08 14.76
N THR A 74 2.48 -1.53 14.65
CA THR A 74 2.69 -0.11 14.37
C THR A 74 2.00 0.30 13.06
N ILE A 75 2.18 -0.49 11.97
CA ILE A 75 1.56 -0.17 10.68
C ILE A 75 0.04 -0.31 10.73
N ILE A 76 -0.49 -1.36 11.35
CA ILE A 76 -1.94 -1.58 11.46
C ILE A 76 -2.61 -0.45 12.24
N ASN A 77 -1.99 0.03 13.32
CA ASN A 77 -2.55 1.04 14.22
C ASN A 77 -2.22 2.49 13.82
N GLU A 78 -1.40 2.69 12.76
CA GLU A 78 -1.10 4.01 12.22
C GLU A 78 -2.39 4.76 11.86
N LYS A 79 -2.50 6.01 12.29
CA LYS A 79 -3.70 6.84 12.05
C LYS A 79 -3.61 7.67 10.76
N GLY A 80 -2.40 7.87 10.26
CA GLY A 80 -2.14 8.63 9.04
C GLY A 80 -2.53 7.91 7.74
N PRO A 81 -2.33 8.57 6.60
CA PRO A 81 -2.66 8.00 5.30
C PRO A 81 -1.76 6.80 4.98
N ARG A 82 -2.32 5.82 4.28
CA ARG A 82 -1.63 4.60 3.85
C ARG A 82 -2.20 4.11 2.54
N ARG A 83 -1.41 3.35 1.79
CA ARG A 83 -1.83 2.66 0.57
C ARG A 83 -1.33 1.22 0.57
N ALA A 84 -2.23 0.27 0.30
CA ALA A 84 -1.87 -1.03 -0.23
C ALA A 84 -2.14 -1.03 -1.74
N SER A 85 -1.11 -1.35 -2.55
CA SER A 85 -1.18 -1.32 -4.02
C SER A 85 -0.95 -2.71 -4.58
N LEU A 86 -2.02 -3.36 -5.05
CA LEU A 86 -1.98 -4.68 -5.65
C LEU A 86 -1.74 -4.57 -7.16
N ARG A 87 -0.77 -5.34 -7.66
CA ARG A 87 -0.51 -5.55 -9.09
C ARG A 87 -0.93 -6.96 -9.43
N MET A 88 -2.02 -7.13 -10.17
CA MET A 88 -2.58 -8.45 -10.47
C MET A 88 -1.69 -9.22 -11.45
N LEU A 89 -1.34 -10.47 -11.10
CA LEU A 89 -0.52 -11.35 -11.94
C LEU A 89 -1.37 -12.37 -12.71
N ARG A 90 -2.65 -12.47 -12.38
CA ARG A 90 -3.65 -13.31 -13.03
C ARG A 90 -5.04 -12.72 -12.86
N ASP A 91 -5.99 -13.22 -13.63
CA ASP A 91 -7.40 -12.89 -13.49
C ASP A 91 -7.97 -13.52 -12.20
N VAL A 92 -8.79 -12.74 -11.50
CA VAL A 92 -9.51 -13.17 -10.29
C VAL A 92 -10.93 -12.64 -10.38
N ASP A 93 -11.90 -13.54 -10.41
CA ASP A 93 -13.31 -13.17 -10.43
C ASP A 93 -13.76 -12.51 -9.12
N ALA A 94 -14.85 -11.74 -9.19
CA ALA A 94 -15.35 -10.96 -8.06
C ALA A 94 -15.69 -11.83 -6.83
N ASP A 95 -16.30 -12.98 -7.02
CA ASP A 95 -16.72 -13.84 -5.91
C ASP A 95 -15.50 -14.45 -5.20
N SER A 96 -14.48 -14.87 -5.94
CA SER A 96 -13.20 -15.33 -5.40
C SER A 96 -12.49 -14.21 -4.63
N PHE A 97 -12.55 -12.96 -5.14
CA PHE A 97 -11.92 -11.82 -4.47
C PHE A 97 -12.65 -11.46 -3.18
N VAL A 98 -13.97 -11.39 -3.19
CA VAL A 98 -14.82 -11.18 -2.00
C VAL A 98 -14.64 -12.29 -0.98
N SER A 99 -14.61 -13.57 -1.42
CA SER A 99 -14.39 -14.70 -0.52
C SER A 99 -13.04 -14.60 0.18
N ALA A 100 -11.95 -14.40 -0.57
CA ALA A 100 -10.61 -14.28 0.00
C ALA A 100 -10.50 -13.12 1.00
N PHE A 101 -11.15 -11.98 0.71
CA PHE A 101 -11.20 -10.85 1.61
C PHE A 101 -11.98 -11.18 2.90
N SER A 102 -13.17 -11.78 2.76
CA SER A 102 -14.02 -12.15 3.90
C SER A 102 -13.36 -13.20 4.80
N ASP A 103 -12.66 -14.17 4.20
CA ASP A 103 -11.92 -15.20 4.94
C ASP A 103 -10.76 -14.55 5.71
N GLY A 104 -9.99 -13.67 5.07
CA GLY A 104 -8.90 -12.94 5.72
C GLY A 104 -9.36 -12.07 6.90
N LEU A 105 -10.55 -11.47 6.82
CA LEU A 105 -11.15 -10.75 7.96
C LEU A 105 -11.54 -11.71 9.09
N ARG A 106 -12.24 -12.80 8.78
CA ARG A 106 -12.65 -13.80 9.80
C ARG A 106 -11.47 -14.43 10.52
N ASP A 107 -10.37 -14.64 9.84
CA ASP A 107 -9.17 -15.23 10.43
C ASP A 107 -8.49 -14.28 11.43
N ASN A 108 -8.69 -12.95 11.29
CA ASN A 108 -7.96 -11.93 12.04
C ASN A 108 -8.83 -11.03 12.93
N LEU A 109 -10.13 -11.17 12.90
CA LEU A 109 -11.07 -10.39 13.72
C LEU A 109 -11.88 -11.30 14.64
N SER A 110 -12.23 -10.80 15.82
CA SER A 110 -13.22 -11.45 16.68
C SER A 110 -14.63 -11.28 16.12
N ASP A 111 -15.57 -12.15 16.57
CA ASP A 111 -16.99 -12.03 16.18
C ASP A 111 -17.56 -10.65 16.52
N ALA A 112 -17.21 -10.09 17.68
CA ALA A 112 -17.61 -8.76 18.07
C ALA A 112 -17.13 -7.67 17.08
N GLN A 113 -15.89 -7.77 16.60
CA GLN A 113 -15.34 -6.86 15.60
C GLN A 113 -16.01 -7.06 14.23
N MET A 114 -16.29 -8.29 13.83
CA MET A 114 -17.04 -8.59 12.60
C MET A 114 -18.43 -7.98 12.62
N VAL A 115 -19.14 -8.06 13.77
CA VAL A 115 -20.46 -7.45 13.96
C VAL A 115 -20.36 -5.91 13.93
N ALA A 116 -19.41 -5.33 14.65
CA ALA A 116 -19.22 -3.88 14.71
C ALA A 116 -18.88 -3.26 13.35
N LEU A 117 -18.10 -3.97 12.51
CA LEU A 117 -17.69 -3.49 11.19
C LEU A 117 -18.59 -3.98 10.05
N LYS A 118 -19.69 -4.66 10.35
CA LYS A 118 -20.55 -5.26 9.32
C LYS A 118 -20.99 -4.27 8.24
N PRO A 119 -21.47 -3.04 8.54
CA PRO A 119 -21.87 -2.11 7.50
C PRO A 119 -20.72 -1.75 6.53
N GLN A 120 -19.50 -1.56 7.06
CA GLN A 120 -18.32 -1.25 6.28
C GLN A 120 -17.89 -2.44 5.41
N ILE A 121 -17.94 -3.66 5.97
CA ILE A 121 -17.64 -4.91 5.26
C ILE A 121 -18.63 -5.12 4.12
N ASP A 122 -19.93 -4.93 4.36
CA ASP A 122 -20.98 -5.06 3.33
C ASP A 122 -20.77 -4.05 2.18
N SER A 123 -20.46 -2.79 2.52
CA SER A 123 -20.17 -1.75 1.52
C SER A 123 -18.91 -2.09 0.70
N PHE A 124 -17.88 -2.60 1.35
CA PHE A 124 -16.64 -3.01 0.69
C PHE A 124 -16.88 -4.21 -0.25
N ASN A 125 -17.58 -5.23 0.21
CA ASN A 125 -17.94 -6.40 -0.60
C ASN A 125 -18.79 -6.00 -1.81
N SER A 126 -19.73 -5.08 -1.65
CA SER A 126 -20.53 -4.54 -2.77
C SER A 126 -19.64 -3.83 -3.78
N THR A 127 -18.66 -3.05 -3.31
CA THR A 127 -17.68 -2.40 -4.20
C THR A 127 -16.83 -3.43 -4.94
N LEU A 128 -16.29 -4.44 -4.25
CA LEU A 128 -15.51 -5.51 -4.90
C LEU A 128 -16.33 -6.26 -5.95
N LYS A 129 -17.60 -6.59 -5.66
CA LYS A 129 -18.51 -7.20 -6.64
C LYS A 129 -18.74 -6.31 -7.85
N SER A 130 -18.86 -5.00 -7.67
CA SER A 130 -19.05 -4.06 -8.77
C SER A 130 -17.84 -3.91 -9.69
N ILE A 131 -16.66 -4.29 -9.25
CA ILE A 131 -15.44 -4.36 -10.08
C ILE A 131 -15.56 -5.48 -11.11
N GLY A 132 -16.29 -6.55 -10.77
CA GLY A 132 -16.41 -7.74 -11.59
C GLY A 132 -15.15 -8.60 -11.51
N GLU A 133 -14.41 -8.68 -12.59
CA GLU A 133 -13.16 -9.43 -12.67
C GLU A 133 -11.96 -8.48 -12.50
N ALA A 134 -11.06 -8.79 -11.57
CA ALA A 134 -9.75 -8.17 -11.50
C ALA A 134 -8.82 -8.89 -12.50
N LYS A 135 -8.41 -8.21 -13.56
CA LYS A 135 -7.64 -8.80 -14.66
C LYS A 135 -6.15 -8.74 -14.38
N LYS A 136 -5.42 -9.69 -14.98
CA LYS A 136 -3.95 -9.62 -15.01
C LYS A 136 -3.50 -8.26 -15.56
N GLY A 137 -2.59 -7.62 -14.83
CA GLY A 137 -2.09 -6.27 -15.14
C GLY A 137 -2.86 -5.14 -14.48
N ASP A 138 -4.03 -5.41 -13.90
CA ASP A 138 -4.75 -4.38 -13.14
C ASP A 138 -3.97 -3.94 -11.90
N VAL A 139 -4.12 -2.65 -11.61
CA VAL A 139 -3.60 -2.00 -10.40
C VAL A 139 -4.77 -1.64 -9.50
N ILE A 140 -4.86 -2.31 -8.35
CA ILE A 140 -5.91 -2.05 -7.37
C ILE A 140 -5.27 -1.39 -6.16
N ASN A 141 -5.68 -0.17 -5.84
CA ASN A 141 -5.21 0.51 -4.64
C ASN A 141 -6.31 0.56 -3.59
N PHE A 142 -5.92 0.32 -2.36
CA PHE A 142 -6.70 0.55 -1.15
C PHE A 142 -6.04 1.69 -0.39
N ASP A 143 -6.59 2.89 -0.54
CA ASP A 143 -6.08 4.11 0.08
C ASP A 143 -6.88 4.44 1.32
N TYR A 144 -6.20 4.82 2.37
CA TYR A 144 -6.82 5.36 3.58
C TYR A 144 -6.31 6.76 3.85
N THR A 145 -7.23 7.62 4.25
CA THR A 145 -6.92 8.91 4.87
C THR A 145 -7.87 9.15 6.04
N PRO A 146 -7.43 9.86 7.11
CA PRO A 146 -8.29 10.12 8.28
C PRO A 146 -9.62 10.78 7.90
N GLU A 147 -9.60 11.75 7.00
CA GLU A 147 -10.78 12.52 6.59
C GLU A 147 -11.59 11.82 5.49
N GLY A 148 -10.90 11.09 4.61
CA GLY A 148 -11.51 10.49 3.41
C GLY A 148 -11.93 9.04 3.58
N GLY A 149 -11.54 8.38 4.67
CA GLY A 149 -11.77 6.94 4.87
C GLY A 149 -11.01 6.06 3.89
N THR A 150 -11.49 4.82 3.72
CA THR A 150 -10.93 3.84 2.78
C THR A 150 -11.52 4.02 1.40
N ARG A 151 -10.68 4.18 0.39
CA ARG A 151 -11.06 4.32 -1.02
C ARG A 151 -10.42 3.22 -1.85
N ILE A 152 -11.17 2.70 -2.81
CA ILE A 152 -10.67 1.71 -3.78
C ILE A 152 -10.54 2.38 -5.14
N THR A 153 -9.42 2.15 -5.81
CA THR A 153 -9.25 2.51 -7.22
C THR A 153 -8.80 1.29 -8.01
N VAL A 154 -9.25 1.18 -9.25
CA VAL A 154 -8.78 0.20 -10.22
C VAL A 154 -8.25 0.95 -11.42
N ASN A 155 -6.97 0.78 -11.73
CA ASN A 155 -6.28 1.50 -12.81
C ASN A 155 -6.45 3.03 -12.70
N GLY A 156 -6.39 3.55 -11.47
CA GLY A 156 -6.57 4.97 -11.17
C GLY A 156 -8.01 5.47 -11.14
N GLN A 157 -9.00 4.64 -11.51
CA GLN A 157 -10.42 4.99 -11.49
C GLN A 157 -11.06 4.62 -10.15
N PRO A 158 -11.71 5.55 -9.44
CA PRO A 158 -12.42 5.25 -8.19
C PRO A 158 -13.52 4.20 -8.39
N ARG A 159 -13.68 3.32 -7.41
CA ARG A 159 -14.73 2.30 -7.35
C ARG A 159 -15.51 2.40 -6.04
N GLY A 160 -16.83 2.38 -6.14
CA GLY A 160 -17.71 2.52 -4.99
C GLY A 160 -17.59 3.86 -4.26
N THR A 161 -18.12 3.90 -3.05
CA THR A 161 -18.02 5.06 -2.14
C THR A 161 -16.91 4.84 -1.11
N ALA A 162 -16.36 5.94 -0.59
CA ALA A 162 -15.39 5.87 0.49
C ALA A 162 -16.03 5.29 1.76
N ILE A 163 -15.30 4.43 2.46
CA ILE A 163 -15.74 3.76 3.68
C ILE A 163 -15.04 4.43 4.86
N ALA A 164 -15.83 5.09 5.71
CA ALA A 164 -15.31 5.80 6.85
C ALA A 164 -14.81 4.87 7.97
N GLY A 165 -13.88 5.39 8.75
CA GLY A 165 -13.39 4.76 9.97
C GLY A 165 -12.03 4.11 9.81
N HIS A 166 -11.14 4.44 10.75
CA HIS A 166 -9.81 3.85 10.86
C HIS A 166 -9.86 2.34 11.13
N ASP A 167 -10.79 1.91 11.98
CA ASP A 167 -10.88 0.51 12.43
C ASP A 167 -11.18 -0.44 11.27
N PHE A 168 -11.95 0.02 10.27
CA PHE A 168 -12.18 -0.75 9.07
C PHE A 168 -10.88 -0.91 8.25
N TYR A 169 -10.11 0.17 8.03
CA TYR A 169 -8.85 0.05 7.31
C TYR A 169 -7.82 -0.78 8.08
N ALA A 170 -7.78 -0.65 9.40
CA ALA A 170 -6.94 -1.51 10.25
C ALA A 170 -7.32 -3.00 10.10
N ALA A 171 -8.62 -3.30 10.01
CA ALA A 171 -9.10 -4.65 9.73
C ALA A 171 -8.63 -5.16 8.35
N VAL A 172 -8.72 -4.31 7.31
CA VAL A 172 -8.18 -4.62 5.98
C VAL A 172 -6.68 -4.92 6.04
N MET A 173 -5.90 -4.11 6.76
CA MET A 173 -4.46 -4.34 6.91
C MET A 173 -4.13 -5.66 7.60
N ARG A 174 -4.97 -6.13 8.54
CA ARG A 174 -4.77 -7.42 9.23
C ARG A 174 -4.84 -8.62 8.29
N ILE A 175 -5.51 -8.52 7.14
CA ILE A 175 -5.53 -9.56 6.12
C ILE A 175 -4.10 -9.91 5.66
N TRP A 176 -3.23 -8.90 5.57
CA TRP A 176 -1.83 -9.08 5.13
C TRP A 176 -0.82 -9.08 6.26
N LEU A 177 -1.09 -8.35 7.35
CA LEU A 177 -0.13 -8.09 8.43
C LEU A 177 -0.53 -8.68 9.78
N GLY A 178 -1.75 -9.23 9.90
CA GLY A 178 -2.27 -9.80 11.14
C GLY A 178 -1.58 -11.10 11.56
N ASP A 179 -2.10 -11.72 12.60
CA ASP A 179 -1.54 -12.97 13.17
C ASP A 179 -1.75 -14.17 12.24
N LYS A 180 -2.81 -14.14 11.42
CA LYS A 180 -3.11 -15.14 10.40
C LYS A 180 -3.16 -14.47 9.01
N PRO A 181 -2.01 -14.04 8.48
CA PRO A 181 -1.97 -13.36 7.19
C PRO A 181 -2.34 -14.34 6.08
N VAL A 182 -2.90 -13.82 4.99
CA VAL A 182 -3.22 -14.64 3.81
C VAL A 182 -1.99 -15.33 3.22
N ASP A 183 -0.78 -14.84 3.50
CA ASP A 183 0.51 -15.40 3.05
C ASP A 183 1.66 -14.83 3.90
N GLU A 184 2.42 -15.69 4.57
CA GLU A 184 3.54 -15.29 5.43
C GLU A 184 4.70 -14.65 4.63
N GLY A 185 4.96 -15.15 3.43
CA GLY A 185 5.99 -14.56 2.55
C GLY A 185 5.61 -13.16 2.10
N LEU A 186 4.32 -12.95 1.79
CA LEU A 186 3.78 -11.62 1.51
C LEU A 186 3.94 -10.69 2.70
N LYS A 187 3.52 -11.11 3.91
CA LYS A 187 3.68 -10.32 5.14
C LYS A 187 5.14 -9.92 5.35
N LYS A 188 6.06 -10.88 5.27
CA LYS A 188 7.49 -10.63 5.41
C LYS A 188 7.97 -9.57 4.41
N GLY A 189 7.60 -9.71 3.14
CA GLY A 189 7.96 -8.74 2.10
C GLY A 189 7.40 -7.34 2.37
N LEU A 190 6.15 -7.22 2.83
CA LEU A 190 5.53 -5.93 3.17
C LEU A 190 6.21 -5.24 4.36
N LEU A 191 6.80 -6.01 5.27
CA LEU A 191 7.57 -5.50 6.42
C LEU A 191 9.05 -5.24 6.10
N GLY A 192 9.45 -5.32 4.82
CA GLY A 192 10.81 -5.01 4.37
C GLY A 192 11.84 -6.09 4.70
N GLY A 193 11.39 -7.36 4.70
CA GLY A 193 12.20 -8.55 4.94
C GLY A 193 12.53 -9.34 3.68
#